data_ffe727953804cefe3e9143b51974e0bd
#
_entry.id   ffe727953804cefe3e9143b51974e0bd
#
_cell.length_a   1.000
_cell.length_b   1.000
_cell.length_c   1.000
_cell.angle_alpha   90.00
_cell.angle_beta   90.00
_cell.angle_gamma   90.00
#
_symmetry.space_group_name_H-M   'P 1'
#
loop_
_entity.id
_entity.type
_entity.pdbx_description
1 polymer ?
#
loop_
_entity_poly.entity_id
_entity_poly.type
_entity_poly.pdbx_seq_one_letter_code
_entity_poly.pdbx_strand_id
1 'polypeptide(L)'
;MELFLPHGPFGGRVAAIASKSQLQRLLLCAALADRETVVHGASDAADVQAMCRCLRALGARVTADGKTLRVQPVTEQAHGAADCGESGATLRFLLPVAAALGRETTFRLHGRLPQRPLGPLWEALEAHGVRLSRPAPDELLCAGRPESGRFLLPGDVSSQFFSGLLFALPLLSGPSELRAA
;
A
#
# COMPACT_ATOMS: atom_id res chain seq x y z
N MET A 1 1.10 0.75 32.46
CA MET A 1 -0.33 1.08 32.60
C MET A 1 -1.05 -0.23 32.83
N GLU A 2 -1.64 -0.38 33.99
CA GLU A 2 -2.47 -1.54 34.31
C GLU A 2 -3.92 -1.19 33.95
N LEU A 3 -4.62 -2.07 33.27
CA LEU A 3 -6.04 -1.95 32.93
C LEU A 3 -6.82 -2.97 33.75
N PHE A 4 -7.66 -2.49 34.66
CA PHE A 4 -8.56 -3.34 35.41
C PHE A 4 -9.90 -3.49 34.69
N LEU A 5 -10.27 -4.73 34.34
CA LEU A 5 -11.55 -5.05 33.72
C LEU A 5 -12.45 -5.66 34.78
N PRO A 6 -13.49 -4.96 35.26
CA PRO A 6 -14.39 -5.50 36.24
C PRO A 6 -15.25 -6.64 35.62
N HIS A 7 -15.53 -7.65 36.40
CA HIS A 7 -16.47 -8.67 36.01
C HIS A 7 -17.90 -8.12 36.03
N GLY A 8 -18.66 -8.26 34.96
CA GLY A 8 -20.04 -7.78 34.87
C GLY A 8 -20.67 -7.97 33.49
N PRO A 9 -21.97 -7.73 33.34
CA PRO A 9 -22.64 -7.78 32.04
C PRO A 9 -22.13 -6.65 31.15
N PHE A 10 -21.79 -6.98 29.90
CA PHE A 10 -21.46 -6.02 28.87
C PHE A 10 -22.71 -5.73 28.04
N GLY A 11 -23.06 -4.46 27.90
CA GLY A 11 -24.20 -4.03 27.09
C GLY A 11 -24.05 -2.57 26.69
N GLY A 12 -24.74 -2.16 25.63
CA GLY A 12 -24.72 -0.78 25.10
C GLY A 12 -24.54 -0.71 23.61
N ARG A 13 -24.44 0.52 23.11
CA ARG A 13 -24.16 0.81 21.69
C ARG A 13 -22.83 1.53 21.58
N VAL A 14 -21.97 1.04 20.71
CA VAL A 14 -20.68 1.65 20.41
C VAL A 14 -20.63 1.96 18.90
N ALA A 15 -20.25 3.18 18.55
CA ALA A 15 -20.01 3.51 17.15
C ALA A 15 -18.76 2.77 16.67
N ALA A 16 -18.88 1.99 15.58
CA ALA A 16 -17.74 1.34 14.97
C ALA A 16 -16.78 2.36 14.39
N ILE A 17 -15.49 2.16 14.62
CA ILE A 17 -14.44 2.93 13.96
C ILE A 17 -14.23 2.41 12.53
N ALA A 18 -13.81 3.28 11.61
CA ALA A 18 -13.48 2.88 10.25
C ALA A 18 -12.32 1.87 10.25
N SER A 19 -12.46 0.80 9.47
CA SER A 19 -11.40 -0.20 9.31
C SER A 19 -10.23 0.39 8.53
N LYS A 20 -9.10 0.61 9.21
CA LYS A 20 -7.86 1.10 8.63
C LYS A 20 -7.42 0.26 7.41
N SER A 21 -7.42 -1.07 7.56
CA SER A 21 -6.98 -1.99 6.52
C SER A 21 -7.90 -2.01 5.30
N GLN A 22 -9.19 -1.88 5.50
CA GLN A 22 -10.15 -1.77 4.40
C GLN A 22 -10.01 -0.43 3.68
N LEU A 23 -9.87 0.65 4.45
CA LEU A 23 -9.74 2.00 3.89
C LEU A 23 -8.48 2.15 3.02
N GLN A 24 -7.33 1.61 3.44
CA GLN A 24 -6.12 1.61 2.62
C GLN A 24 -6.34 0.90 1.26
N ARG A 25 -7.06 -0.23 1.25
CA ARG A 25 -7.37 -0.95 0.00
C ARG A 25 -8.33 -0.19 -0.89
N LEU A 26 -9.38 0.39 -0.31
CA LEU A 26 -10.36 1.20 -1.06
C LEU A 26 -9.69 2.43 -1.70
N LEU A 27 -8.81 3.12 -0.97
CA LEU A 27 -8.06 4.26 -1.48
C LEU A 27 -7.15 3.86 -2.65
N LEU A 28 -6.49 2.70 -2.54
CA LEU A 28 -5.65 2.19 -3.63
C LEU A 28 -6.49 1.82 -4.85
N CYS A 29 -7.61 1.09 -4.68
CA CYS A 29 -8.54 0.80 -5.78
C CYS A 29 -9.06 2.10 -6.43
N ALA A 30 -9.43 3.09 -5.61
CA ALA A 30 -9.90 4.38 -6.10
C ALA A 30 -8.83 5.14 -6.91
N ALA A 31 -7.56 5.04 -6.49
CA ALA A 31 -6.45 5.67 -7.21
C ALA A 31 -6.11 4.94 -8.53
N LEU A 32 -6.46 3.67 -8.66
CA LEU A 32 -6.26 2.87 -9.87
C LEU A 32 -7.53 2.78 -10.75
N ALA A 33 -8.63 3.41 -10.35
CA ALA A 33 -9.87 3.46 -11.12
C ALA A 33 -9.72 4.34 -12.37
N ASP A 34 -10.75 4.34 -13.23
CA ASP A 34 -10.83 5.14 -14.46
C ASP A 34 -11.46 6.53 -14.24
N ARG A 35 -12.01 6.77 -13.05
CA ARG A 35 -12.73 8.00 -12.70
C ARG A 35 -12.61 8.36 -11.23
N GLU A 36 -13.01 9.57 -10.88
CA GLU A 36 -13.09 10.00 -9.47
C GLU A 36 -13.97 9.05 -8.66
N THR A 37 -13.46 8.65 -7.52
CA THR A 37 -14.14 7.77 -6.57
C THR A 37 -14.31 8.49 -5.23
N VAL A 38 -15.48 8.35 -4.62
CA VAL A 38 -15.78 8.88 -3.29
C VAL A 38 -15.74 7.75 -2.28
N VAL A 39 -14.87 7.88 -1.27
CA VAL A 39 -14.72 6.90 -0.19
C VAL A 39 -15.23 7.50 1.11
N HIS A 40 -16.27 6.89 1.70
CA HIS A 40 -16.83 7.29 2.98
C HIS A 40 -16.10 6.63 4.15
N GLY A 41 -15.99 7.31 5.28
CA GLY A 41 -15.37 6.80 6.48
C GLY A 41 -13.88 7.14 6.60
N ALA A 42 -13.49 8.38 6.26
CA ALA A 42 -12.14 8.87 6.50
C ALA A 42 -11.67 8.61 7.95
N SER A 43 -10.39 8.36 8.11
CA SER A 43 -9.75 8.05 9.38
C SER A 43 -8.44 8.83 9.52
N ASP A 44 -8.21 9.34 10.72
CA ASP A 44 -6.96 10.03 11.09
C ASP A 44 -5.81 9.07 11.42
N ALA A 45 -6.02 7.75 11.26
CA ALA A 45 -4.99 6.76 11.48
C ALA A 45 -3.74 7.05 10.63
N ALA A 46 -2.57 7.04 11.26
CA ALA A 46 -1.30 7.37 10.61
C ALA A 46 -1.04 6.57 9.32
N ASP A 47 -1.44 5.28 9.30
CA ASP A 47 -1.31 4.43 8.11
C ASP A 47 -2.20 4.88 6.93
N VAL A 48 -3.41 5.41 7.22
CA VAL A 48 -4.31 5.94 6.19
C VAL A 48 -3.74 7.23 5.63
N GLN A 49 -3.21 8.10 6.50
CA GLN A 49 -2.56 9.34 6.08
C GLN A 49 -1.30 9.04 5.25
N ALA A 50 -0.51 8.04 5.63
CA ALA A 50 0.63 7.58 4.83
C ALA A 50 0.20 7.08 3.44
N MET A 51 -0.87 6.28 3.36
CA MET A 51 -1.42 5.85 2.07
C MET A 51 -1.83 7.05 1.21
N CYS A 52 -2.55 8.02 1.76
CA CYS A 52 -2.94 9.22 1.03
C CYS A 52 -1.73 10.03 0.53
N ARG A 53 -0.67 10.19 1.35
CA ARG A 53 0.57 10.88 0.93
C ARG A 53 1.24 10.14 -0.23
N CYS A 54 1.41 8.83 -0.10
CA CYS A 54 2.04 8.01 -1.13
C CYS A 54 1.23 8.00 -2.43
N LEU A 55 -0.09 7.92 -2.37
CA LEU A 55 -0.94 7.99 -3.57
C LEU A 55 -0.80 9.34 -4.29
N ARG A 56 -0.70 10.45 -3.53
CA ARG A 56 -0.41 11.77 -4.11
C ARG A 56 0.98 11.81 -4.77
N ALA A 57 1.98 11.23 -4.14
CA ALA A 57 3.33 11.12 -4.72
C ALA A 57 3.31 10.29 -6.02
N LEU A 58 2.45 9.28 -6.12
CA LEU A 58 2.22 8.51 -7.32
C LEU A 58 1.30 9.20 -8.35
N GLY A 59 0.88 10.45 -8.12
CA GLY A 59 0.11 11.25 -9.07
C GLY A 59 -1.40 11.18 -8.93
N ALA A 60 -1.95 10.54 -7.90
CA ALA A 60 -3.35 10.64 -7.56
C ALA A 60 -3.66 11.98 -6.87
N ARG A 61 -4.89 12.49 -7.04
CA ARG A 61 -5.35 13.62 -6.24
C ARG A 61 -6.31 13.12 -5.16
N VAL A 62 -5.91 13.25 -3.90
CA VAL A 62 -6.72 12.86 -2.75
C VAL A 62 -7.08 14.09 -1.94
N THR A 63 -8.35 14.39 -1.81
CA THR A 63 -8.89 15.50 -1.01
C THR A 63 -9.83 14.98 0.06
N ALA A 64 -9.79 15.60 1.25
CA ALA A 64 -10.67 15.26 2.36
C ALA A 64 -11.79 16.33 2.48
N ASP A 65 -13.00 15.86 2.75
CA ASP A 65 -14.17 16.67 3.05
C ASP A 65 -14.94 16.01 4.20
N GLY A 66 -14.70 16.46 5.41
CA GLY A 66 -15.20 15.82 6.63
C GLY A 66 -14.78 14.36 6.73
N LYS A 67 -15.76 13.45 6.79
CA LYS A 67 -15.52 11.99 6.84
C LYS A 67 -15.45 11.33 5.45
N THR A 68 -15.25 12.10 4.40
CA THR A 68 -15.26 11.63 3.03
C THR A 68 -13.92 11.94 2.38
N LEU A 69 -13.39 10.99 1.60
CA LEU A 69 -12.20 11.17 0.77
C LEU A 69 -12.60 11.09 -0.71
N ARG A 70 -12.28 12.10 -1.48
CA ARG A 70 -12.40 12.09 -2.95
C ARG A 70 -11.05 11.75 -3.53
N VAL A 71 -11.01 10.75 -4.38
CA VAL A 71 -9.79 10.25 -5.01
C VAL A 71 -9.95 10.34 -6.52
N GLN A 72 -9.15 11.19 -7.15
CA GLN A 72 -8.96 11.17 -8.59
C GLN A 72 -7.82 10.21 -8.93
N PRO A 73 -7.96 9.43 -10.01
CA PRO A 73 -6.98 8.41 -10.39
C PRO A 73 -5.56 8.95 -10.55
N VAL A 74 -4.59 8.03 -10.49
CA VAL A 74 -3.19 8.34 -10.81
C VAL A 74 -3.08 8.83 -12.25
N THR A 75 -2.37 9.94 -12.44
CA THR A 75 -2.02 10.49 -13.75
C THR A 75 -0.59 10.12 -14.11
N GLU A 76 -0.10 10.45 -15.29
CA GLU A 76 1.29 10.18 -15.69
C GLU A 76 2.33 10.97 -14.89
N GLN A 77 1.93 12.04 -14.24
CA GLN A 77 2.81 12.87 -13.42
C GLN A 77 2.94 12.33 -12.00
N ALA A 78 4.12 11.82 -11.65
CA ALA A 78 4.48 11.49 -10.28
C ALA A 78 5.14 12.71 -9.59
N HIS A 79 4.92 12.88 -8.30
CA HIS A 79 5.40 14.03 -7.53
C HIS A 79 6.16 13.62 -6.27
N GLY A 80 7.50 13.67 -6.35
CA GLY A 80 8.35 13.50 -5.17
C GLY A 80 8.46 12.07 -4.63
N ALA A 81 8.94 11.95 -3.40
CA ALA A 81 9.11 10.68 -2.72
C ALA A 81 7.81 10.23 -2.03
N ALA A 82 7.55 8.92 -2.05
CA ALA A 82 6.41 8.30 -1.38
C ALA A 82 6.73 8.05 0.10
N ASP A 83 6.27 8.92 0.99
CA ASP A 83 6.50 8.81 2.43
C ASP A 83 5.52 7.82 3.06
N CYS A 84 6.00 6.61 3.36
CA CYS A 84 5.24 5.55 4.01
C CYS A 84 5.07 5.74 5.52
N GLY A 85 5.81 6.67 6.16
CA GLY A 85 5.88 6.72 7.61
C GLY A 85 6.33 5.37 8.17
N GLU A 86 5.62 4.85 9.17
CA GLU A 86 5.83 3.50 9.72
C GLU A 86 4.88 2.43 9.14
N SER A 87 4.11 2.78 8.11
CA SER A 87 3.06 1.92 7.56
C SER A 87 3.60 0.81 6.67
N GLY A 88 3.75 -0.39 7.21
CA GLY A 88 4.14 -1.56 6.45
C GLY A 88 3.13 -1.98 5.37
N ALA A 89 1.84 -1.77 5.61
CA ALA A 89 0.81 -2.05 4.62
C ALA A 89 0.91 -1.10 3.42
N THR A 90 1.11 0.20 3.67
CA THR A 90 1.31 1.19 2.60
C THR A 90 2.48 0.81 1.70
N LEU A 91 3.65 0.51 2.27
CA LEU A 91 4.81 0.09 1.51
C LEU A 91 4.54 -1.17 0.69
N ARG A 92 4.03 -2.24 1.35
CA ARG A 92 3.85 -3.54 0.72
C ARG A 92 2.78 -3.56 -0.37
N PHE A 93 1.80 -2.67 -0.30
CA PHE A 93 0.80 -2.51 -1.35
C PHE A 93 1.32 -1.66 -2.51
N LEU A 94 1.99 -0.55 -2.20
CA LEU A 94 2.37 0.42 -3.22
C LEU A 94 3.67 0.10 -3.95
N LEU A 95 4.58 -0.66 -3.34
CA LEU A 95 5.83 -1.07 -3.99
C LEU A 95 5.57 -1.82 -5.32
N PRO A 96 4.79 -2.92 -5.35
CA PRO A 96 4.51 -3.60 -6.61
C PRO A 96 3.62 -2.77 -7.54
N VAL A 97 2.74 -1.91 -7.01
CA VAL A 97 1.88 -1.03 -7.82
C VAL A 97 2.72 0.05 -8.52
N ALA A 98 3.66 0.70 -7.82
CA ALA A 98 4.56 1.69 -8.42
C ALA A 98 5.40 1.07 -9.55
N ALA A 99 5.92 -0.15 -9.31
CA ALA A 99 6.63 -0.92 -10.33
C ALA A 99 5.71 -1.22 -11.53
N ALA A 100 4.48 -1.74 -11.31
CA ALA A 100 3.54 -2.05 -12.39
C ALA A 100 3.12 -0.82 -13.20
N LEU A 101 3.07 0.36 -12.58
CA LEU A 101 2.86 1.63 -13.26
C LEU A 101 4.10 2.09 -14.06
N GLY A 102 5.25 1.41 -13.92
CA GLY A 102 6.51 1.75 -14.56
C GLY A 102 7.15 3.03 -14.03
N ARG A 103 6.90 3.36 -12.77
CA ARG A 103 7.36 4.62 -12.17
C ARG A 103 8.56 4.41 -11.28
N GLU A 104 9.63 5.10 -11.57
CA GLU A 104 10.73 5.20 -10.63
C GLU A 104 10.26 5.97 -9.39
N THR A 105 10.30 5.30 -8.24
CA THR A 105 9.72 5.82 -7.00
C THR A 105 10.68 5.58 -5.83
N THR A 106 11.00 6.65 -5.11
CA THR A 106 11.69 6.56 -3.82
C THR A 106 10.65 6.50 -2.70
N PHE A 107 10.66 5.41 -1.94
CA PHE A 107 9.86 5.26 -0.72
C PHE A 107 10.68 5.68 0.48
N ARG A 108 10.15 6.60 1.30
CA ARG A 108 10.72 6.98 2.61
C ARG A 108 10.06 6.17 3.72
N LEU A 109 10.90 5.63 4.59
CA LEU A 109 10.53 4.66 5.61
C LEU A 109 10.96 5.19 6.97
N HIS A 110 10.08 5.17 7.96
CA HIS A 110 10.36 5.70 9.29
C HIS A 110 10.31 4.62 10.38
N GLY A 111 10.88 4.94 11.53
CA GLY A 111 10.86 4.10 12.72
C GLY A 111 11.39 2.69 12.45
N ARG A 112 10.57 1.67 12.70
CA ARG A 112 10.95 0.26 12.49
C ARG A 112 10.66 -0.27 11.08
N LEU A 113 10.06 0.53 10.20
CA LEU A 113 9.67 0.06 8.87
C LEU A 113 10.85 -0.42 8.02
N PRO A 114 12.04 0.23 8.03
CA PRO A 114 13.20 -0.24 7.28
C PRO A 114 13.67 -1.66 7.65
N GLN A 115 13.41 -2.10 8.88
CA GLN A 115 13.85 -3.39 9.44
C GLN A 115 12.80 -4.50 9.24
N ARG A 116 11.58 -4.16 8.83
CA ARG A 116 10.52 -5.16 8.64
C ARG A 116 10.80 -6.04 7.43
N PRO A 117 10.48 -7.36 7.50
CA PRO A 117 10.70 -8.28 6.39
C PRO A 117 10.02 -7.81 5.10
N LEU A 118 10.78 -7.81 4.02
CA LEU A 118 10.33 -7.50 2.67
C LEU A 118 10.87 -8.51 1.64
N GLY A 119 11.80 -9.39 2.06
CA GLY A 119 12.56 -10.30 1.20
C GLY A 119 11.73 -11.03 0.14
N PRO A 120 10.70 -11.82 0.49
CA PRO A 120 9.93 -12.57 -0.52
C PRO A 120 9.28 -11.69 -1.59
N LEU A 121 8.79 -10.49 -1.23
CA LEU A 121 8.25 -9.55 -2.21
C LEU A 121 9.35 -8.90 -3.03
N TRP A 122 10.48 -8.57 -2.41
CA TRP A 122 11.66 -8.01 -3.07
C TRP A 122 12.18 -8.97 -4.13
N GLU A 123 12.47 -10.20 -3.75
CA GLU A 123 12.97 -11.26 -4.62
C GLU A 123 12.01 -11.55 -5.79
N ALA A 124 10.70 -11.61 -5.52
CA ALA A 124 9.70 -11.82 -6.55
C ALA A 124 9.65 -10.68 -7.57
N LEU A 125 9.78 -9.43 -7.14
CA LEU A 125 9.81 -8.28 -8.04
C LEU A 125 11.10 -8.24 -8.86
N GLU A 126 12.26 -8.51 -8.27
CA GLU A 126 13.55 -8.57 -8.99
C GLU A 126 13.58 -9.71 -10.01
N ALA A 127 13.05 -10.87 -9.67
CA ALA A 127 12.94 -12.01 -10.60
C ALA A 127 12.09 -11.68 -11.85
N HIS A 128 11.25 -10.65 -11.78
CA HIS A 128 10.42 -10.17 -12.89
C HIS A 128 10.92 -8.84 -13.50
N GLY A 129 12.19 -8.47 -13.25
CA GLY A 129 12.84 -7.35 -13.93
C GLY A 129 12.74 -5.99 -13.24
N VAL A 130 12.14 -5.91 -12.05
CA VAL A 130 12.17 -4.68 -11.23
C VAL A 130 13.54 -4.53 -10.59
N ARG A 131 14.07 -3.33 -10.54
CA ARG A 131 15.30 -3.01 -9.81
C ARG A 131 14.94 -2.33 -8.49
N LEU A 132 15.39 -2.93 -7.40
CA LEU A 132 15.19 -2.41 -6.05
C LEU A 132 16.54 -2.12 -5.41
N SER A 133 16.66 -1.02 -4.69
CA SER A 133 17.87 -0.67 -3.96
C SER A 133 17.54 0.15 -2.71
N ARG A 134 18.50 0.24 -1.80
CA ARG A 134 18.42 1.10 -0.60
C ARG A 134 19.52 2.15 -0.67
N PRO A 135 19.26 3.32 -1.28
CA PRO A 135 20.25 4.39 -1.37
C PRO A 135 20.58 4.98 0.00
N ALA A 136 19.67 4.90 0.97
CA ALA A 136 19.87 5.24 2.37
C ALA A 136 19.17 4.21 3.28
N PRO A 137 19.51 4.15 4.58
CA PRO A 137 18.91 3.19 5.52
C PRO A 137 17.38 3.30 5.63
N ASP A 138 16.85 4.48 5.44
CA ASP A 138 15.42 4.84 5.51
C ASP A 138 14.78 5.07 4.14
N GLU A 139 15.48 4.71 3.05
CA GLU A 139 14.95 4.84 1.68
C GLU A 139 14.96 3.50 0.95
N LEU A 140 13.97 3.33 0.08
CA LEU A 140 13.87 2.23 -0.87
C LEU A 140 13.55 2.81 -2.24
N LEU A 141 14.44 2.59 -3.19
CA LEU A 141 14.24 2.96 -4.59
C LEU A 141 13.68 1.76 -5.35
N CYS A 142 12.62 2.00 -6.10
CA CYS A 142 11.99 1.07 -7.01
C CYS A 142 12.04 1.63 -8.42
N ALA A 143 12.63 0.89 -9.36
CA ALA A 143 12.74 1.27 -10.76
C ALA A 143 12.48 0.09 -11.70
N GLY A 144 11.93 0.39 -12.87
CA GLY A 144 11.54 -0.62 -13.86
C GLY A 144 10.11 -1.08 -13.71
N ARG A 145 9.68 -1.93 -14.65
CA ARG A 145 8.33 -2.49 -14.71
C ARG A 145 8.42 -4.01 -14.68
N PRO A 146 7.62 -4.71 -13.86
CA PRO A 146 7.68 -6.16 -13.83
C PRO A 146 7.11 -6.76 -15.12
N GLU A 147 7.75 -7.83 -15.58
CA GLU A 147 7.21 -8.69 -16.62
C GLU A 147 6.08 -9.55 -16.07
N SER A 148 5.08 -9.79 -16.92
CA SER A 148 3.98 -10.72 -16.60
C SER A 148 4.51 -12.14 -16.47
N GLY A 149 3.90 -12.96 -15.62
CA GLY A 149 4.35 -14.33 -15.44
C GLY A 149 3.88 -14.95 -14.12
N ARG A 150 4.63 -15.96 -13.66
CA ARG A 150 4.29 -16.67 -12.42
C ARG A 150 5.07 -16.09 -11.25
N PHE A 151 4.34 -15.50 -10.31
CA PHE A 151 4.84 -15.00 -9.04
C PHE A 151 4.63 -16.06 -7.94
N LEU A 152 5.71 -16.51 -7.35
CA LEU A 152 5.69 -17.52 -6.29
C LEU A 152 6.25 -16.89 -5.00
N LEU A 153 5.46 -16.91 -3.93
CA LEU A 153 5.86 -16.41 -2.62
C LEU A 153 5.48 -17.38 -1.49
N PRO A 154 6.25 -17.43 -0.41
CA PRO A 154 5.85 -18.18 0.77
C PRO A 154 4.58 -17.60 1.39
N GLY A 155 3.61 -18.48 1.70
CA GLY A 155 2.29 -18.08 2.20
C GLY A 155 2.28 -17.68 3.68
N ASP A 156 3.32 -17.98 4.44
CA ASP A 156 3.43 -17.85 5.89
C ASP A 156 4.11 -16.55 6.36
N VAL A 157 4.71 -15.77 5.46
CA VAL A 157 5.44 -14.54 5.84
C VAL A 157 4.50 -13.33 5.97
N SER A 158 3.73 -13.02 4.94
CA SER A 158 2.80 -11.88 4.98
C SER A 158 1.74 -11.93 3.88
N SER A 159 0.47 -11.93 4.26
CA SER A 159 -0.65 -11.76 3.33
C SER A 159 -0.65 -10.41 2.61
N GLN A 160 0.09 -9.41 3.12
CA GLN A 160 0.20 -8.10 2.49
C GLN A 160 1.03 -8.13 1.19
N PHE A 161 1.96 -9.09 1.06
CA PHE A 161 2.69 -9.29 -0.19
C PHE A 161 1.75 -9.72 -1.31
N PHE A 162 0.89 -10.70 -1.02
CA PHE A 162 -0.15 -11.15 -1.94
C PHE A 162 -1.12 -10.02 -2.30
N SER A 163 -1.59 -9.27 -1.30
CA SER A 163 -2.48 -8.13 -1.55
C SER A 163 -1.83 -7.10 -2.48
N GLY A 164 -0.57 -6.75 -2.26
CA GLY A 164 0.16 -5.80 -3.12
C GLY A 164 0.27 -6.27 -4.56
N LEU A 165 0.62 -7.54 -4.77
CA LEU A 165 0.69 -8.14 -6.11
C LEU A 165 -0.69 -8.24 -6.77
N LEU A 166 -1.76 -8.60 -6.02
CA LEU A 166 -3.12 -8.63 -6.56
C LEU A 166 -3.59 -7.25 -7.07
N PHE A 167 -3.12 -6.15 -6.50
CA PHE A 167 -3.36 -4.81 -7.04
C PHE A 167 -2.49 -4.48 -8.26
N ALA A 168 -1.28 -5.00 -8.31
CA ALA A 168 -0.30 -4.67 -9.32
C ALA A 168 -0.45 -5.49 -10.61
N LEU A 169 -0.65 -6.80 -10.49
CA LEU A 169 -0.64 -7.71 -11.63
C LEU A 169 -1.70 -7.40 -12.70
N PRO A 170 -2.93 -6.93 -12.37
CA PRO A 170 -3.90 -6.50 -13.36
C PRO A 170 -3.47 -5.29 -14.20
N LEU A 171 -2.43 -4.55 -13.79
CA LEU A 171 -1.89 -3.39 -14.51
C LEU A 171 -0.84 -3.79 -15.56
N LEU A 172 -0.45 -5.06 -15.61
CA LEU A 172 0.53 -5.59 -16.57
C LEU A 172 -0.15 -5.94 -17.90
N SER A 173 0.64 -5.97 -18.97
CA SER A 173 0.13 -6.20 -20.32
C SER A 173 -0.21 -7.66 -20.64
N GLY A 174 0.29 -8.61 -19.85
CA GLY A 174 0.10 -10.04 -20.07
C GLY A 174 -0.53 -10.75 -18.87
N PRO A 175 -0.93 -12.01 -19.03
CA PRO A 175 -1.49 -12.81 -17.94
C PRO A 175 -0.43 -13.08 -16.87
N SER A 176 -0.85 -13.06 -15.61
CA SER A 176 0.01 -13.38 -14.48
C SER A 176 -0.68 -14.35 -13.54
N GLU A 177 0.11 -15.20 -12.92
CA GLU A 177 -0.31 -16.17 -11.92
C GLU A 177 0.37 -15.87 -10.59
N LEU A 178 -0.38 -15.81 -9.51
CA LEU A 178 0.14 -15.63 -8.15
C LEU A 178 -0.13 -16.88 -7.34
N ARG A 179 0.94 -17.50 -6.82
CA ARG A 179 0.88 -18.73 -6.00
C ARG A 179 1.51 -18.54 -4.64
N ALA A 180 0.90 -19.14 -3.63
CA ALA A 180 1.53 -19.43 -2.35
C ALA A 180 2.29 -20.76 -2.43
N ALA A 181 3.55 -20.75 -1.96
CA ALA A 181 4.39 -21.94 -1.82
C ALA A 181 4.31 -22.48 -0.39
#